data_72c5fff57fba11a51a3fbf91243b704a
#
_entry.id   72c5fff57fba11a51a3fbf91243b704a
#
_cell.length_a   1.000
_cell.length_b   1.000
_cell.length_c   1.000
_cell.angle_alpha   90.00
_cell.angle_beta   90.00
_cell.angle_gamma   90.00
#
_symmetry.space_group_name_H-M   'P 1'
#
loop_
_entity.id
_entity.type
_entity.pdbx_description
1 polymer ?
#
loop_
_entity_poly.entity_id
_entity_poly.type
_entity_poly.pdbx_seq_one_letter_code
_entity_poly.pdbx_strand_id
1 'polypeptide(L)'
;MGVISTAKVITGSDQSSSRARFIQPGNREWVTVIESINSTGWALPPMIIFAGKMHQSSWYRDIPSDWVISVSENGWTNDQLGLLWVKEVFHKHTHACAIGKYQLLILDGHGSHITPEFDQFCTQNMIIPLCMPSHSSHLLQPLDVGCFSPLKKAYGKRVESNI
;
A
#
# COMPACT_ATOMS: atom_id res chain seq x y z
N MET A 1 6.07 4.04 -2.10
CA MET A 1 6.04 3.94 -3.57
C MET A 1 7.40 4.33 -4.14
N GLY A 2 8.11 3.43 -4.80
CA GLY A 2 9.36 3.77 -5.51
C GLY A 2 9.02 4.25 -6.92
N VAL A 3 9.58 5.40 -7.34
CA VAL A 3 9.47 5.86 -8.73
C VAL A 3 10.43 5.03 -9.57
N ILE A 4 9.92 4.17 -10.44
CA ILE A 4 10.70 3.50 -11.48
C ILE A 4 10.29 4.15 -12.80
N SER A 5 11.08 5.12 -13.27
CA SER A 5 10.97 5.62 -14.63
C SER A 5 11.68 4.64 -15.56
N THR A 6 10.97 4.12 -16.55
CA THR A 6 11.50 3.29 -17.63
C THR A 6 11.64 4.09 -18.94
N ALA A 7 11.90 5.39 -18.85
CA ALA A 7 12.16 6.18 -20.04
C ALA A 7 13.46 5.70 -20.70
N LYS A 8 13.41 5.40 -22.01
CA LYS A 8 14.60 5.11 -22.80
C LYS A 8 15.36 6.42 -22.99
N VAL A 9 16.56 6.51 -22.45
CA VAL A 9 17.47 7.64 -22.68
C VAL A 9 18.34 7.31 -23.90
N ILE A 10 18.29 8.15 -24.92
CA ILE A 10 19.18 8.07 -26.08
C ILE A 10 20.46 8.79 -25.68
N THR A 11 21.55 8.06 -25.52
CA THR A 11 22.90 8.62 -25.30
C THR A 11 23.68 8.60 -26.60
N GLY A 12 24.57 9.59 -26.80
CA GLY A 12 25.48 9.60 -27.94
C GLY A 12 26.40 8.37 -27.96
N SER A 13 26.87 7.97 -29.13
CA SER A 13 27.68 6.77 -29.38
C SER A 13 28.96 6.67 -28.52
N ASP A 14 29.47 7.81 -28.04
CA ASP A 14 30.72 7.91 -27.29
C ASP A 14 30.58 7.55 -25.80
N GLN A 15 29.37 7.37 -25.33
CA GLN A 15 29.09 7.05 -23.93
C GLN A 15 28.44 5.65 -23.70
N SER A 16 28.64 4.74 -24.64
CA SER A 16 28.04 3.41 -24.62
C SER A 16 28.47 2.52 -23.45
N SER A 17 29.52 2.89 -22.71
CA SER A 17 30.03 2.15 -21.54
C SER A 17 29.62 2.73 -20.18
N SER A 18 29.05 3.92 -20.13
CA SER A 18 28.55 4.50 -18.89
C SER A 18 27.03 4.33 -18.77
N ARG A 19 26.57 3.50 -17.84
CA ARG A 19 25.17 3.49 -17.44
C ARG A 19 24.79 4.91 -17.04
N ALA A 20 23.78 5.49 -17.71
CA ALA A 20 23.23 6.78 -17.33
C ALA A 20 22.90 6.73 -15.82
N ARG A 21 23.68 7.45 -15.01
CA ARG A 21 23.40 7.59 -13.59
C ARG A 21 22.27 8.59 -13.48
N PHE A 22 21.06 8.09 -13.30
CA PHE A 22 19.99 8.94 -12.82
C PHE A 22 20.43 9.51 -11.46
N ILE A 23 20.57 10.81 -11.38
CA ILE A 23 20.70 11.50 -10.10
C ILE A 23 19.34 11.36 -9.44
N GLN A 24 19.21 10.35 -8.59
CA GLN A 24 18.02 10.22 -7.73
C GLN A 24 18.21 11.24 -6.61
N PRO A 25 17.24 12.14 -6.38
CA PRO A 25 17.29 13.03 -5.23
C PRO A 25 17.50 12.20 -3.96
N GLY A 26 18.44 12.62 -3.13
CA GLY A 26 19.05 11.79 -2.09
C GLY A 26 18.21 11.40 -0.89
N ASN A 27 16.91 11.65 -0.83
CA ASN A 27 16.04 11.18 0.23
C ASN A 27 14.86 10.41 -0.36
N ARG A 28 14.99 9.10 -0.41
CA ARG A 28 13.85 8.21 -0.68
C ARG A 28 13.09 8.00 0.62
N GLU A 29 12.12 8.84 0.88
CA GLU A 29 11.14 8.54 1.91
C GLU A 29 10.18 7.47 1.37
N TRP A 30 10.20 6.30 1.99
CA TRP A 30 9.27 5.24 1.68
C TRP A 30 7.97 5.48 2.42
N VAL A 31 6.88 5.40 1.68
CA VAL A 31 5.53 5.45 2.21
C VAL A 31 4.79 4.22 1.72
N THR A 32 4.26 3.44 2.64
CA THR A 32 3.35 2.35 2.32
C THR A 32 1.92 2.81 2.48
N VAL A 33 1.08 2.48 1.51
CA VAL A 33 -0.36 2.73 1.57
C VAL A 33 -1.05 1.37 1.49
N ILE A 34 -1.87 1.07 2.51
CA ILE A 34 -2.74 -0.11 2.52
C ILE A 34 -4.12 0.35 2.10
N GLU A 35 -4.58 -0.14 0.97
CA GLU A 35 -5.88 0.14 0.39
C GLU A 35 -6.70 -1.14 0.27
N SER A 36 -8.02 -1.03 0.35
CA SER A 36 -8.93 -2.14 0.17
C SER A 36 -10.18 -1.69 -0.58
N ILE A 37 -10.63 -2.51 -1.49
CA ILE A 37 -11.86 -2.33 -2.25
C ILE A 37 -12.72 -3.58 -2.17
N ASN A 38 -14.02 -3.42 -2.26
CA ASN A 38 -14.94 -4.54 -2.36
C ASN A 38 -15.38 -4.78 -3.82
N SER A 39 -16.12 -5.87 -4.03
CA SER A 39 -16.63 -6.26 -5.37
C SER A 39 -17.62 -5.27 -5.98
N THR A 40 -18.19 -4.36 -5.21
CA THR A 40 -19.13 -3.33 -5.68
C THR A 40 -18.45 -2.00 -5.99
N GLY A 41 -17.12 -1.91 -5.81
CA GLY A 41 -16.35 -0.69 -6.07
C GLY A 41 -16.28 0.29 -4.91
N TRP A 42 -16.79 -0.08 -3.72
CA TRP A 42 -16.61 0.72 -2.52
C TRP A 42 -15.21 0.49 -1.93
N ALA A 43 -14.53 1.59 -1.58
CA ALA A 43 -13.19 1.58 -1.01
C ALA A 43 -13.21 1.94 0.48
N LEU A 44 -12.34 1.29 1.26
CA LEU A 44 -12.07 1.66 2.65
C LEU A 44 -11.19 2.90 2.71
N PRO A 45 -11.26 3.67 3.82
CA PRO A 45 -10.24 4.67 4.11
C PRO A 45 -8.84 4.03 4.10
N PRO A 46 -7.85 4.65 3.46
CA PRO A 46 -6.51 4.09 3.40
C PRO A 46 -5.80 4.18 4.75
N MET A 47 -4.88 3.26 4.99
CA MET A 47 -3.87 3.39 6.04
C MET A 47 -2.54 3.74 5.42
N ILE A 48 -1.93 4.83 5.90
CA ILE A 48 -0.63 5.32 5.41
C ILE A 48 0.43 5.08 6.47
N ILE A 49 1.53 4.45 6.08
CA ILE A 49 2.65 4.12 6.95
C ILE A 49 3.88 4.89 6.47
N PHE A 50 4.35 5.83 7.31
CA PHE A 50 5.57 6.58 7.04
C PHE A 50 6.79 5.90 7.67
N ALA A 51 7.94 6.12 7.06
CA ALA A 51 9.21 5.76 7.68
C ALA A 51 9.53 6.73 8.82
N GLY A 52 9.73 6.21 10.03
CA GLY A 52 10.06 7.03 11.19
C GLY A 52 9.70 6.37 12.52
N LYS A 53 10.11 7.04 13.61
CA LYS A 53 9.85 6.57 14.98
C LYS A 53 8.68 7.29 15.65
N MET A 54 8.31 8.46 15.15
CA MET A 54 7.27 9.31 15.74
C MET A 54 6.42 9.95 14.65
N HIS A 55 5.16 10.22 15.00
CA HIS A 55 4.24 10.95 14.16
C HIS A 55 4.63 12.43 14.08
N GLN A 56 4.54 13.02 12.91
CA GLN A 56 4.74 14.46 12.70
C GLN A 56 3.40 15.14 12.48
N SER A 57 3.17 16.25 13.17
CA SER A 57 1.91 17.00 13.07
C SER A 57 1.60 17.51 11.65
N SER A 58 2.64 17.74 10.85
CA SER A 58 2.51 18.13 9.45
C SER A 58 1.83 17.08 8.56
N TRP A 59 1.91 15.81 8.92
CA TRP A 59 1.30 14.72 8.15
C TRP A 59 -0.24 14.72 8.24
N TYR A 60 -0.81 15.38 9.25
CA TYR A 60 -2.25 15.41 9.50
C TYR A 60 -2.95 16.64 8.91
N ARG A 61 -2.20 17.54 8.24
CA ARG A 61 -2.80 18.67 7.56
C ARG A 61 -3.50 18.18 6.29
N ASP A 62 -4.73 18.61 6.11
CA ASP A 62 -5.51 18.34 4.89
C ASP A 62 -5.80 16.85 4.59
N ILE A 63 -5.62 15.98 5.59
CA ILE A 63 -6.00 14.56 5.48
C ILE A 63 -7.40 14.36 6.01
N PRO A 64 -8.27 13.59 5.33
CA PRO A 64 -9.57 13.18 5.85
C PRO A 64 -9.44 12.50 7.22
N SER A 65 -10.36 12.80 8.13
CA SER A 65 -10.30 12.34 9.53
C SER A 65 -10.48 10.83 9.72
N ASP A 66 -10.95 10.14 8.69
CA ASP A 66 -11.16 8.69 8.66
C ASP A 66 -9.92 7.91 8.18
N TRP A 67 -8.92 8.61 7.65
CA TRP A 67 -7.66 7.99 7.25
C TRP A 67 -6.81 7.61 8.48
N VAL A 68 -6.17 6.47 8.43
CA VAL A 68 -5.29 6.00 9.49
C VAL A 68 -3.83 6.26 9.11
N ILE A 69 -3.13 7.03 9.96
CA ILE A 69 -1.70 7.30 9.79
C ILE A 69 -0.93 6.50 10.82
N SER A 70 0.11 5.83 10.38
CA SER A 70 1.01 5.07 11.25
C SER A 70 2.47 5.25 10.84
N VAL A 71 3.37 4.70 11.65
CA VAL A 71 4.82 4.75 11.43
C VAL A 71 5.43 3.37 11.65
N SER A 72 6.48 3.11 10.90
CA SER A 72 7.42 2.02 11.16
C SER A 72 8.83 2.50 10.85
N GLU A 73 9.86 1.85 11.39
CA GLU A 73 11.25 2.29 11.21
C GLU A 73 11.64 2.48 9.74
N ASN A 74 11.16 1.63 8.88
CA ASN A 74 11.49 1.60 7.46
C ASN A 74 10.33 1.99 6.53
N GLY A 75 9.16 2.35 7.09
CA GLY A 75 7.95 2.66 6.31
C GLY A 75 7.23 1.43 5.75
N TRP A 76 7.59 0.23 6.15
CA TRP A 76 6.95 -1.02 5.71
C TRP A 76 5.93 -1.53 6.71
N THR A 77 4.99 -2.32 6.22
CA THR A 77 4.04 -3.06 7.06
C THR A 77 4.78 -4.08 7.92
N ASN A 78 4.31 -4.29 9.13
CA ASN A 78 4.70 -5.35 10.04
C ASN A 78 3.46 -6.00 10.68
N ASP A 79 3.68 -7.04 11.47
CA ASP A 79 2.60 -7.81 12.09
C ASP A 79 1.67 -6.96 12.96
N GLN A 80 2.21 -6.02 13.72
CA GLN A 80 1.44 -5.11 14.56
C GLN A 80 0.57 -4.16 13.73
N LEU A 81 1.12 -3.65 12.63
CA LEU A 81 0.40 -2.77 11.72
C LEU A 81 -0.65 -3.51 10.91
N GLY A 82 -0.41 -4.77 10.54
CA GLY A 82 -1.40 -5.65 9.94
C GLY A 82 -2.59 -5.88 10.86
N LEU A 83 -2.32 -6.20 12.13
CA LEU A 83 -3.35 -6.36 13.15
C LEU A 83 -4.10 -5.05 13.44
N LEU A 84 -3.40 -3.93 13.49
CA LEU A 84 -4.02 -2.61 13.65
C LEU A 84 -4.95 -2.30 12.49
N TRP A 85 -4.51 -2.56 11.27
CA TRP A 85 -5.31 -2.32 10.07
C TRP A 85 -6.59 -3.15 10.05
N VAL A 86 -6.54 -4.44 10.36
CA VAL A 86 -7.75 -5.27 10.36
C VAL A 86 -8.75 -4.84 11.42
N LYS A 87 -8.30 -4.30 12.56
CA LYS A 87 -9.15 -3.79 13.64
C LYS A 87 -9.74 -2.41 13.32
N GLU A 88 -8.86 -1.43 13.05
CA GLU A 88 -9.23 -0.02 13.00
C GLU A 88 -9.70 0.43 11.61
N VAL A 89 -9.36 -0.32 10.57
CA VAL A 89 -9.80 0.00 9.21
C VAL A 89 -10.81 -1.03 8.73
N PHE A 90 -10.40 -2.28 8.55
CA PHE A 90 -11.29 -3.27 7.93
C PHE A 90 -12.54 -3.51 8.77
N HIS A 91 -12.40 -4.05 9.96
CA HIS A 91 -13.54 -4.42 10.80
C HIS A 91 -14.41 -3.21 11.16
N LYS A 92 -13.80 -2.11 11.57
CA LYS A 92 -14.50 -0.89 11.96
C LYS A 92 -15.46 -0.38 10.88
N HIS A 93 -15.05 -0.43 9.61
CA HIS A 93 -15.84 0.09 8.52
C HIS A 93 -16.72 -0.93 7.80
N THR A 94 -16.49 -2.24 8.01
CA THR A 94 -17.21 -3.28 7.27
C THR A 94 -18.21 -4.07 8.11
N HIS A 95 -18.02 -4.19 9.43
CA HIS A 95 -18.87 -5.05 10.27
C HIS A 95 -20.36 -4.67 10.22
N ALA A 96 -20.68 -3.38 10.17
CA ALA A 96 -22.06 -2.90 10.08
C ALA A 96 -22.68 -3.06 8.69
N CYS A 97 -21.86 -3.25 7.66
CA CYS A 97 -22.28 -3.40 6.26
C CYS A 97 -22.35 -4.87 5.81
N ALA A 98 -21.99 -5.81 6.68
CA ALA A 98 -22.01 -7.23 6.35
C ALA A 98 -23.44 -7.75 6.18
N ILE A 99 -23.75 -8.29 5.01
CA ILE A 99 -25.07 -8.86 4.70
C ILE A 99 -25.19 -10.29 5.26
N GLY A 100 -24.07 -11.03 5.30
CA GLY A 100 -24.01 -12.43 5.76
C GLY A 100 -23.32 -12.57 7.12
N LYS A 101 -23.28 -13.82 7.60
CA LYS A 101 -22.61 -14.15 8.85
C LYS A 101 -21.09 -13.94 8.78
N TYR A 102 -20.49 -14.13 7.61
CA TYR A 102 -19.05 -14.09 7.40
C TYR A 102 -18.67 -13.02 6.37
N GLN A 103 -17.50 -12.42 6.58
CA GLN A 103 -16.86 -11.51 5.63
C GLN A 103 -15.61 -12.20 5.07
N LEU A 104 -15.44 -12.16 3.74
CA LEU A 104 -14.23 -12.63 3.08
C LEU A 104 -13.25 -11.47 2.92
N LEU A 105 -12.05 -11.64 3.46
CA LEU A 105 -10.95 -10.70 3.31
C LEU A 105 -9.86 -11.33 2.44
N ILE A 106 -9.69 -10.83 1.22
CA ILE A 106 -8.66 -11.31 0.30
C ILE A 106 -7.41 -10.44 0.50
N LEU A 107 -6.29 -11.08 0.84
CA LEU A 107 -5.00 -10.45 1.10
C LEU A 107 -4.00 -10.79 0.00
N ASP A 108 -3.09 -9.87 -0.30
CA ASP A 108 -1.90 -10.22 -1.04
C ASP A 108 -1.04 -11.19 -0.20
N GLY A 109 -0.30 -12.06 -0.84
CA GLY A 109 0.46 -13.11 -0.14
C GLY A 109 1.67 -12.61 0.65
N HIS A 110 1.63 -11.37 1.18
CA HIS A 110 2.71 -10.81 2.00
C HIS A 110 2.66 -11.37 3.42
N GLY A 111 3.81 -11.86 3.94
CA GLY A 111 3.88 -12.62 5.19
C GLY A 111 3.45 -11.89 6.48
N SER A 112 3.28 -10.57 6.45
CA SER A 112 2.88 -9.76 7.62
C SER A 112 1.40 -9.88 8.01
N HIS A 113 0.63 -10.74 7.33
CA HIS A 113 -0.81 -10.90 7.57
C HIS A 113 -1.19 -12.23 8.24
N ILE A 114 -0.22 -13.03 8.66
CA ILE A 114 -0.47 -14.38 9.19
C ILE A 114 0.19 -14.49 10.57
N THR A 115 -0.32 -13.72 11.53
CA THR A 115 0.03 -13.95 12.93
C THR A 115 -1.11 -14.63 13.68
N PRO A 116 -0.82 -15.38 14.75
CA PRO A 116 -1.86 -15.97 15.58
C PRO A 116 -2.89 -14.96 16.10
N GLU A 117 -2.45 -13.76 16.43
CA GLU A 117 -3.32 -12.68 16.92
C GLU A 117 -4.23 -12.14 15.82
N PHE A 118 -3.72 -12.06 14.58
CA PHE A 118 -4.51 -11.66 13.41
C PHE A 118 -5.61 -12.72 13.13
N ASP A 119 -5.24 -13.98 13.09
CA ASP A 119 -6.17 -15.09 12.85
C ASP A 119 -7.22 -15.21 13.99
N GLN A 120 -6.80 -15.03 15.23
CA GLN A 120 -7.70 -15.02 16.36
C GLN A 120 -8.73 -13.89 16.25
N PHE A 121 -8.29 -12.68 15.92
CA PHE A 121 -9.19 -11.55 15.72
C PHE A 121 -10.17 -11.80 14.58
N CYS A 122 -9.69 -12.29 13.44
CA CYS A 122 -10.54 -12.64 12.30
C CYS A 122 -11.59 -13.68 12.67
N THR A 123 -11.20 -14.75 13.37
CA THR A 123 -12.10 -15.81 13.80
C THR A 123 -13.19 -15.28 14.73
N GLN A 124 -12.82 -14.47 15.73
CA GLN A 124 -13.76 -13.87 16.68
C GLN A 124 -14.77 -12.92 16.04
N ASN A 125 -14.40 -12.29 14.92
CA ASN A 125 -15.22 -11.32 14.20
C ASN A 125 -15.83 -11.87 12.91
N MET A 126 -15.84 -13.20 12.72
CA MET A 126 -16.41 -13.87 11.54
C MET A 126 -15.78 -13.38 10.21
N ILE A 127 -14.50 -13.04 10.22
CA ILE A 127 -13.72 -12.68 9.05
C ILE A 127 -12.94 -13.91 8.59
N ILE A 128 -13.03 -14.23 7.31
CA ILE A 128 -12.27 -15.32 6.68
C ILE A 128 -11.16 -14.70 5.86
N PRO A 129 -9.89 -14.70 6.36
CA PRO A 129 -8.77 -14.24 5.57
C PRO A 129 -8.39 -15.28 4.51
N LEU A 130 -8.22 -14.83 3.29
CA LEU A 130 -7.76 -15.62 2.16
C LEU A 130 -6.53 -14.98 1.54
N CYS A 131 -5.37 -15.61 1.69
CA CYS A 131 -4.15 -15.13 1.07
C CYS A 131 -4.06 -15.59 -0.39
N MET A 132 -3.77 -14.65 -1.29
CA MET A 132 -3.47 -14.98 -2.68
C MET A 132 -2.14 -15.74 -2.78
N PRO A 133 -1.96 -16.59 -3.79
CA PRO A 133 -0.68 -17.26 -4.04
C PRO A 133 0.45 -16.24 -4.19
N SER A 134 1.63 -16.58 -3.72
CA SER A 134 2.83 -15.76 -3.90
C SER A 134 3.04 -15.41 -5.38
N HIS A 135 3.49 -14.18 -5.65
CA HIS A 135 3.76 -13.66 -6.99
C HIS A 135 2.55 -13.57 -7.94
N SER A 136 1.32 -13.64 -7.43
CA SER A 136 0.10 -13.54 -8.24
C SER A 136 -0.55 -12.16 -8.25
N SER A 137 -0.08 -11.21 -7.46
CA SER A 137 -0.67 -9.87 -7.29
C SER A 137 -0.88 -9.13 -8.61
N HIS A 138 0.06 -9.24 -9.55
CA HIS A 138 -0.02 -8.60 -10.86
C HIS A 138 -1.14 -9.18 -11.77
N LEU A 139 -1.69 -10.33 -11.43
CA LEU A 139 -2.79 -10.97 -12.15
C LEU A 139 -4.11 -10.95 -11.39
N LEU A 140 -4.05 -11.11 -10.07
CA LEU A 140 -5.24 -11.36 -9.25
C LEU A 140 -5.63 -10.17 -8.37
N GLN A 141 -4.71 -9.23 -8.09
CA GLN A 141 -5.01 -8.08 -7.25
C GLN A 141 -5.62 -6.94 -8.06
N PRO A 142 -6.91 -6.62 -7.88
CA PRO A 142 -7.59 -5.62 -8.71
C PRO A 142 -6.93 -4.23 -8.67
N LEU A 143 -6.41 -3.83 -7.53
CA LEU A 143 -5.73 -2.56 -7.35
C LEU A 143 -4.43 -2.47 -8.16
N ASP A 144 -3.64 -3.54 -8.21
CA ASP A 144 -2.40 -3.57 -9.01
C ASP A 144 -2.71 -3.61 -10.51
N VAL A 145 -3.71 -4.37 -10.90
CA VAL A 145 -4.09 -4.53 -12.32
C VAL A 145 -4.71 -3.25 -12.89
N GLY A 146 -5.62 -2.61 -12.14
CA GLY A 146 -6.44 -1.52 -12.65
C GLY A 146 -6.05 -0.11 -12.16
N CYS A 147 -5.64 0.03 -10.90
CA CYS A 147 -5.53 1.34 -10.26
C CYS A 147 -4.09 1.83 -10.10
N PHE A 148 -3.20 1.01 -9.58
CA PHE A 148 -1.84 1.44 -9.24
C PHE A 148 -0.95 1.72 -10.45
N SER A 149 -1.13 1.04 -11.56
CA SER A 149 -0.32 1.29 -12.76
C SER A 149 -0.53 2.69 -13.34
N PRO A 150 -1.77 3.17 -13.58
CA PRO A 150 -2.03 4.54 -13.97
C PRO A 150 -1.54 5.57 -12.94
N LEU A 151 -1.76 5.30 -11.63
CA LEU A 151 -1.32 6.19 -10.56
C LEU A 151 0.20 6.37 -10.55
N LYS A 152 0.96 5.28 -10.62
CA LYS A 152 2.42 5.31 -10.68
C LYS A 152 2.92 6.10 -11.90
N LYS A 153 2.28 5.94 -13.06
CA LYS A 153 2.63 6.70 -14.27
C LYS A 153 2.33 8.20 -14.13
N ALA A 154 1.18 8.57 -13.57
CA ALA A 154 0.80 9.95 -13.34
C ALA A 154 1.74 10.64 -12.33
N TYR A 155 2.07 9.95 -11.24
CA TYR A 155 3.02 10.42 -10.23
C TYR A 155 4.42 10.63 -10.82
N GLY A 156 4.93 9.65 -11.57
CA GLY A 156 6.23 9.76 -12.23
C GLY A 156 6.32 10.99 -13.16
N LYS A 157 5.30 11.20 -14.02
CA LYS A 157 5.24 12.38 -14.90
C LYS A 157 5.25 13.69 -14.11
N ARG A 158 4.53 13.76 -12.98
CA ARG A 158 4.47 14.98 -12.18
C ARG A 158 5.79 15.26 -11.45
N VAL A 159 6.50 14.24 -11.02
CA VAL A 159 7.85 14.40 -10.45
C VAL A 159 8.83 14.89 -11.52
N GLU A 160 8.80 14.30 -12.73
CA GLU A 160 9.66 14.72 -13.84
C GLU A 160 9.41 16.18 -14.29
N SER A 161 8.17 16.66 -14.19
CA SER A 161 7.82 18.05 -14.56
C SER A 161 8.22 19.10 -13.52
N ASN A 162 8.63 18.69 -12.33
CA ASN A 162 9.01 19.59 -11.22
C ASN A 162 10.53 19.59 -10.97
N ILE A 163 11.31 18.92 -11.83
CA ILE A 163 12.77 18.92 -11.86
C ILE A 163 13.24 19.79 -13.01
#